data_72d94df80a0b4bf70731b5372ca79143
#
_entry.id   72d94df80a0b4bf70731b5372ca79143
#
_cell.length_a   1.000
_cell.length_b   1.000
_cell.length_c   1.000
_cell.angle_alpha   90.00
_cell.angle_beta   90.00
_cell.angle_gamma   90.00
#
_symmetry.space_group_name_H-M   'P 1'
#
loop_
_entity.id
_entity.type
_entity.pdbx_description
1 polymer ?
#
loop_
_entity_poly.entity_id
_entity_poly.type
_entity_poly.pdbx_seq_one_letter_code
_entity_poly.pdbx_strand_id
1 'polypeptide(L)'
;MALYPLIRPLLFRLNPEIAHHVVISGIRLAGQIHPLNQYLADAHRGQLPSHPTELMGLYFPNPVGVAAGLDKNGEAIDGLAMLGFGFLELGTVTPLAQAGNPKPRMFRLTEDGALINRMGFNGKGLSYLLNQLSRAKQHVPIGINLGRNATTSNENAWRDYITGLRAVYGVADYVTINISSPNTTGLRDLQEGENLNSLLGRLKEEQIRLADQHQKYTPLVIKIAPDLDDEQLIHFTKTWSAHNLDGIIATNTTTTR
;
A
#
# COMPACT_ATOMS: atom_id res chain seq x y z
N MET A 1 7.05 -21.50 -13.28
CA MET A 1 5.64 -21.74 -12.91
C MET A 1 5.30 -23.16 -12.42
N ALA A 2 6.18 -24.15 -12.60
CA ALA A 2 5.90 -25.55 -12.22
C ALA A 2 5.89 -25.85 -10.70
N LEU A 3 6.44 -24.95 -9.86
CA LEU A 3 6.62 -25.24 -8.43
C LEU A 3 5.37 -24.93 -7.57
N TYR A 4 4.57 -23.91 -7.97
CA TYR A 4 3.41 -23.47 -7.19
C TYR A 4 2.35 -24.55 -6.97
N PRO A 5 1.94 -25.34 -7.97
CA PRO A 5 0.98 -26.44 -7.77
C PRO A 5 1.44 -27.47 -6.73
N LEU A 6 2.75 -27.70 -6.60
CA LEU A 6 3.32 -28.62 -5.62
C LEU A 6 3.34 -28.03 -4.20
N ILE A 7 3.61 -26.72 -4.09
CA ILE A 7 3.74 -26.04 -2.80
C ILE A 7 2.38 -25.60 -2.25
N ARG A 8 1.42 -25.26 -3.13
CA ARG A 8 0.10 -24.77 -2.75
C ARG A 8 -0.62 -25.66 -1.72
N PRO A 9 -0.71 -26.99 -1.87
CA PRO A 9 -1.38 -27.83 -0.89
C PRO A 9 -0.78 -27.76 0.51
N LEU A 10 0.54 -27.58 0.62
CA LEU A 10 1.25 -27.42 1.89
C LEU A 10 0.95 -26.06 2.53
N LEU A 11 1.03 -24.97 1.75
CA LEU A 11 0.72 -23.63 2.22
C LEU A 11 -0.74 -23.49 2.64
N PHE A 12 -1.65 -24.21 1.99
CA PHE A 12 -3.08 -24.16 2.30
C PHE A 12 -3.48 -24.93 3.56
N ARG A 13 -2.60 -25.81 4.09
CA ARG A 13 -2.77 -26.41 5.41
C ARG A 13 -2.42 -25.47 6.57
N LEU A 14 -1.64 -24.42 6.29
CA LEU A 14 -1.27 -23.42 7.28
C LEU A 14 -2.40 -22.38 7.44
N ASN A 15 -2.49 -21.79 8.63
CA ASN A 15 -3.27 -20.57 8.82
C ASN A 15 -2.86 -19.51 7.77
N PRO A 16 -3.81 -18.79 7.13
CA PRO A 16 -3.50 -17.83 6.07
C PRO A 16 -2.45 -16.77 6.44
N GLU A 17 -2.49 -16.26 7.66
CA GLU A 17 -1.53 -15.24 8.13
C GLU A 17 -0.13 -15.86 8.35
N ILE A 18 -0.06 -17.10 8.82
CA ILE A 18 1.22 -17.84 8.94
C ILE A 18 1.81 -18.12 7.55
N ALA A 19 0.99 -18.60 6.61
CA ALA A 19 1.44 -18.84 5.24
C ALA A 19 1.97 -17.55 4.58
N HIS A 20 1.29 -16.41 4.79
CA HIS A 20 1.77 -15.10 4.35
C HIS A 20 3.17 -14.79 4.91
N HIS A 21 3.37 -14.93 6.22
CA HIS A 21 4.67 -14.66 6.84
C HIS A 21 5.78 -15.59 6.31
N VAL A 22 5.50 -16.88 6.09
CA VAL A 22 6.45 -17.83 5.51
C VAL A 22 6.85 -17.40 4.10
N VAL A 23 5.88 -17.04 3.26
CA VAL A 23 6.12 -16.62 1.87
C VAL A 23 6.92 -15.30 1.82
N ILE A 24 6.51 -14.28 2.58
CA ILE A 24 7.23 -12.99 2.62
C ILE A 24 8.65 -13.17 3.15
N SER A 25 8.86 -14.02 4.17
CA SER A 25 10.20 -14.32 4.67
C SER A 25 11.07 -15.02 3.63
N GLY A 26 10.49 -15.95 2.86
CA GLY A 26 11.16 -16.62 1.76
C GLY A 26 11.56 -15.65 0.64
N ILE A 27 10.64 -14.77 0.23
CA ILE A 27 10.89 -13.72 -0.79
C ILE A 27 11.98 -12.75 -0.29
N ARG A 28 11.92 -12.32 0.97
CA ARG A 28 12.96 -11.49 1.60
C ARG A 28 14.32 -12.15 1.52
N LEU A 29 14.42 -13.42 1.93
CA LEU A 29 15.69 -14.17 1.91
C LEU A 29 16.24 -14.28 0.48
N ALA A 30 15.38 -14.65 -0.49
CA ALA A 30 15.77 -14.73 -1.89
C ALA A 30 16.30 -13.40 -2.43
N GLY A 31 15.68 -12.27 -2.06
CA GLY A 31 16.14 -10.93 -2.42
C GLY A 31 17.53 -10.55 -1.86
N GLN A 32 17.94 -11.15 -0.74
CA GLN A 32 19.23 -10.90 -0.11
C GLN A 32 20.39 -11.74 -0.71
N ILE A 33 20.08 -12.86 -1.39
CA ILE A 33 21.07 -13.72 -2.01
C ILE A 33 21.39 -13.19 -3.40
N HIS A 34 22.49 -12.42 -3.53
CA HIS A 34 22.82 -11.68 -4.74
C HIS A 34 22.80 -12.48 -6.06
N PRO A 35 23.42 -13.66 -6.19
CA PRO A 35 23.35 -14.41 -7.45
C PRO A 35 21.93 -14.92 -7.78
N LEU A 36 21.15 -15.29 -6.78
CA LEU A 36 19.76 -15.73 -6.98
C LEU A 36 18.86 -14.54 -7.38
N ASN A 37 19.04 -13.40 -6.75
CA ASN A 37 18.31 -12.18 -7.06
C ASN A 37 18.52 -11.76 -8.52
N GLN A 38 19.77 -11.69 -8.99
CA GLN A 38 20.08 -11.37 -10.39
C GLN A 38 19.49 -12.40 -11.35
N TYR A 39 19.69 -13.68 -11.09
CA TYR A 39 19.16 -14.75 -11.93
C TYR A 39 17.63 -14.68 -12.06
N LEU A 40 16.91 -14.47 -10.96
CA LEU A 40 15.45 -14.38 -10.98
C LEU A 40 14.97 -13.08 -11.66
N ALA A 41 15.65 -11.96 -11.41
CA ALA A 41 15.33 -10.70 -12.09
C ALA A 41 15.49 -10.82 -13.62
N ASP A 42 16.56 -11.44 -14.10
CA ASP A 42 16.81 -11.64 -15.52
C ASP A 42 15.82 -12.64 -16.14
N ALA A 43 15.49 -13.71 -15.40
CA ALA A 43 14.50 -14.68 -15.85
C ALA A 43 13.08 -14.08 -15.98
N HIS A 44 12.73 -13.07 -15.17
CA HIS A 44 11.40 -12.43 -15.22
C HIS A 44 11.35 -11.24 -16.18
N ARG A 45 12.45 -10.51 -16.40
CA ARG A 45 12.50 -9.36 -17.33
C ARG A 45 12.02 -9.68 -18.75
N GLY A 46 12.24 -10.91 -19.22
CA GLY A 46 11.80 -11.34 -20.55
C GLY A 46 10.40 -11.95 -20.62
N GLN A 47 9.74 -12.16 -19.48
CA GLN A 47 8.44 -12.85 -19.40
C GLN A 47 7.25 -11.90 -19.22
N LEU A 48 7.48 -10.69 -18.72
CA LEU A 48 6.44 -9.69 -18.58
C LEU A 48 6.38 -8.81 -19.83
N PRO A 49 5.18 -8.49 -20.31
CA PRO A 49 5.04 -7.53 -21.40
C PRO A 49 5.70 -6.21 -21.02
N SER A 50 6.62 -5.73 -21.84
CA SER A 50 7.17 -4.38 -21.68
C SER A 50 6.13 -3.39 -22.18
N HIS A 51 5.36 -2.83 -21.26
CA HIS A 51 4.46 -1.71 -21.52
C HIS A 51 4.80 -0.58 -20.53
N PRO A 52 5.90 0.14 -20.77
CA PRO A 52 6.27 1.25 -19.92
C PRO A 52 5.15 2.31 -19.92
N THR A 53 4.86 2.83 -18.77
CA THR A 53 3.78 3.81 -18.56
C THR A 53 4.35 4.99 -17.80
N GLU A 54 4.10 6.20 -18.28
CA GLU A 54 4.38 7.42 -17.53
C GLU A 54 3.08 7.93 -16.91
N LEU A 55 3.08 8.09 -15.60
CA LEU A 55 1.94 8.58 -14.84
C LEU A 55 2.42 9.42 -13.66
N MET A 56 1.78 10.55 -13.40
CA MET A 56 2.12 11.46 -12.29
C MET A 56 3.61 11.92 -12.30
N GLY A 57 4.25 11.99 -13.48
CA GLY A 57 5.67 12.30 -13.61
C GLY A 57 6.61 11.14 -13.21
N LEU A 58 6.08 9.94 -13.00
CA LEU A 58 6.84 8.73 -12.68
C LEU A 58 6.86 7.77 -13.86
N TYR A 59 7.99 7.10 -14.05
CA TYR A 59 8.15 6.04 -15.03
C TYR A 59 7.95 4.66 -14.39
N PHE A 60 6.98 3.91 -14.90
CA PHE A 60 6.69 2.52 -14.51
C PHE A 60 7.11 1.60 -15.64
N PRO A 61 8.05 0.65 -15.44
CA PRO A 61 8.51 -0.26 -16.50
C PRO A 61 7.40 -1.18 -17.02
N ASN A 62 6.36 -1.42 -16.23
CA ASN A 62 5.12 -2.06 -16.64
C ASN A 62 3.97 -1.65 -15.69
N PRO A 63 2.70 -1.82 -16.10
CA PRO A 63 1.54 -1.37 -15.31
C PRO A 63 1.15 -2.31 -14.16
N VAL A 64 1.85 -3.43 -13.96
CA VAL A 64 1.51 -4.41 -12.92
C VAL A 64 2.36 -4.18 -11.68
N GLY A 65 1.73 -3.81 -10.57
CA GLY A 65 2.41 -3.57 -9.30
C GLY A 65 1.88 -4.43 -8.15
N VAL A 66 2.59 -4.37 -7.04
CA VAL A 66 2.16 -4.97 -5.78
C VAL A 66 1.30 -3.96 -5.03
N ALA A 67 0.07 -4.34 -4.71
CA ALA A 67 -0.83 -3.50 -3.91
C ALA A 67 -0.44 -3.51 -2.42
N ALA A 68 -0.75 -2.41 -1.73
CA ALA A 68 -0.61 -2.33 -0.28
C ALA A 68 -1.37 -3.45 0.45
N GLY A 69 -0.76 -3.97 1.50
CA GLY A 69 -1.28 -5.09 2.30
C GLY A 69 -0.45 -6.36 2.19
N LEU A 70 0.27 -6.57 1.09
CA LEU A 70 1.16 -7.73 0.93
C LEU A 70 2.44 -7.55 1.76
N ASP A 71 3.17 -6.46 1.58
CA ASP A 71 4.34 -6.11 2.40
C ASP A 71 4.08 -4.83 3.20
N LYS A 72 3.48 -4.98 4.36
CA LYS A 72 3.06 -3.84 5.19
C LYS A 72 4.22 -3.10 5.83
N ASN A 73 5.34 -3.76 6.02
CA ASN A 73 6.47 -3.23 6.76
C ASN A 73 7.71 -2.96 5.89
N GLY A 74 7.63 -3.23 4.57
CA GLY A 74 8.77 -3.11 3.67
C GLY A 74 9.85 -4.17 3.92
N GLU A 75 9.47 -5.37 4.33
CA GLU A 75 10.42 -6.43 4.71
C GLU A 75 10.99 -7.20 3.52
N ALA A 76 10.32 -7.17 2.36
CA ALA A 76 10.66 -7.96 1.18
C ALA A 76 10.84 -7.12 -0.09
N ILE A 77 11.22 -5.85 0.02
CA ILE A 77 11.31 -4.89 -1.11
C ILE A 77 12.16 -5.47 -2.24
N ASP A 78 13.42 -5.83 -1.97
CA ASP A 78 14.34 -6.35 -2.98
C ASP A 78 13.84 -7.65 -3.58
N GLY A 79 13.25 -8.52 -2.76
CA GLY A 79 12.69 -9.78 -3.20
C GLY A 79 11.44 -9.64 -4.07
N LEU A 80 10.57 -8.67 -3.78
CA LEU A 80 9.40 -8.38 -4.60
C LEU A 80 9.80 -7.72 -5.93
N ALA A 81 10.76 -6.78 -5.89
CA ALA A 81 11.26 -6.12 -7.07
C ALA A 81 11.87 -7.10 -8.10
N MET A 82 12.60 -8.14 -7.64
CA MET A 82 13.17 -9.14 -8.54
C MET A 82 12.12 -10.00 -9.25
N LEU A 83 10.86 -10.03 -8.78
CA LEU A 83 9.77 -10.75 -9.44
C LEU A 83 9.21 -10.01 -10.66
N GLY A 84 9.74 -8.81 -10.97
CA GLY A 84 9.45 -8.07 -12.20
C GLY A 84 8.24 -7.14 -12.11
N PHE A 85 7.69 -6.88 -10.93
CA PHE A 85 6.65 -5.87 -10.76
C PHE A 85 7.14 -4.48 -11.17
N GLY A 86 6.28 -3.73 -11.83
CA GLY A 86 6.58 -2.37 -12.28
C GLY A 86 6.65 -1.35 -11.14
N PHE A 87 6.04 -1.65 -10.00
CA PHE A 87 6.09 -0.83 -8.78
C PHE A 87 5.66 -1.64 -7.55
N LEU A 88 5.98 -1.13 -6.37
CA LEU A 88 5.56 -1.71 -5.10
C LEU A 88 4.83 -0.66 -4.29
N GLU A 89 3.63 -0.96 -3.78
CA GLU A 89 2.97 -0.16 -2.77
C GLU A 89 3.10 -0.85 -1.41
N LEU A 90 3.89 -0.24 -0.52
CA LEU A 90 4.17 -0.73 0.82
C LEU A 90 3.15 -0.19 1.83
N GLY A 91 2.87 -0.93 2.86
CA GLY A 91 1.88 -0.53 3.88
C GLY A 91 0.61 -1.42 3.81
N THR A 92 -0.51 -0.96 4.35
CA THR A 92 -0.73 0.33 5.01
C THR A 92 0.09 0.42 6.29
N VAL A 93 0.84 1.51 6.43
CA VAL A 93 1.61 1.82 7.62
C VAL A 93 0.92 2.96 8.40
N THR A 94 0.96 2.86 9.71
CA THR A 94 0.47 3.89 10.65
C THR A 94 1.65 4.56 11.34
N PRO A 95 1.51 5.80 11.85
CA PRO A 95 2.59 6.48 12.58
C PRO A 95 3.23 5.62 13.66
N LEU A 96 2.42 5.03 14.51
CA LEU A 96 2.83 4.12 15.56
C LEU A 96 2.58 2.66 15.17
N ALA A 97 3.40 1.76 15.68
CA ALA A 97 3.17 0.32 15.58
C ALA A 97 1.84 -0.05 16.26
N GLN A 98 1.09 -0.98 15.65
CA GLN A 98 -0.13 -1.50 16.25
C GLN A 98 -0.37 -2.96 15.87
N ALA A 99 -1.03 -3.69 16.79
CA ALA A 99 -1.29 -5.13 16.62
C ALA A 99 -2.35 -5.42 15.53
N GLY A 100 -3.23 -4.46 15.25
CA GLY A 100 -4.44 -4.66 14.44
C GLY A 100 -5.51 -5.43 15.20
N ASN A 101 -6.51 -5.92 14.48
CA ASN A 101 -7.65 -6.61 15.08
C ASN A 101 -7.28 -7.99 15.66
N PRO A 102 -8.05 -8.54 16.61
CA PRO A 102 -7.82 -9.87 17.18
C PRO A 102 -7.82 -10.98 16.13
N LYS A 103 -6.97 -11.98 16.33
CA LYS A 103 -6.92 -13.21 15.52
C LYS A 103 -8.01 -14.19 15.94
N PRO A 104 -8.53 -15.06 15.00
CA PRO A 104 -8.21 -15.10 13.58
C PRO A 104 -8.83 -13.94 12.80
N ARG A 105 -8.11 -13.43 11.81
CA ARG A 105 -8.49 -12.22 11.05
C ARG A 105 -8.27 -12.29 9.54
N MET A 106 -7.91 -13.49 9.05
CA MET A 106 -7.78 -13.79 7.63
C MET A 106 -8.31 -15.18 7.35
N PHE A 107 -9.21 -15.31 6.37
CA PHE A 107 -9.94 -16.54 6.06
C PHE A 107 -9.91 -16.79 4.56
N ARG A 108 -9.50 -18.02 4.16
CA ARG A 108 -9.59 -18.46 2.77
C ARG A 108 -10.93 -19.10 2.51
N LEU A 109 -11.55 -18.70 1.42
CA LEU A 109 -12.72 -19.35 0.83
C LEU A 109 -12.21 -20.09 -0.41
N THR A 110 -11.71 -21.32 -0.22
CA THR A 110 -10.95 -22.05 -1.25
C THR A 110 -11.84 -22.42 -2.44
N GLU A 111 -13.09 -22.76 -2.19
CA GLU A 111 -14.08 -23.12 -3.21
C GLU A 111 -14.46 -21.94 -4.08
N ASP A 112 -14.57 -20.75 -3.50
CA ASP A 112 -14.91 -19.50 -4.18
C ASP A 112 -13.69 -18.77 -4.76
N GLY A 113 -12.47 -19.28 -4.52
CA GLY A 113 -11.24 -18.60 -4.90
C GLY A 113 -11.04 -17.23 -4.20
N ALA A 114 -11.66 -17.03 -3.03
CA ALA A 114 -11.75 -15.74 -2.35
C ALA A 114 -11.02 -15.70 -1.00
N LEU A 115 -10.80 -14.49 -0.49
CA LEU A 115 -10.18 -14.22 0.80
C LEU A 115 -10.99 -13.16 1.56
N ILE A 116 -11.33 -13.46 2.81
CA ILE A 116 -11.91 -12.48 3.74
C ILE A 116 -10.83 -12.07 4.75
N ASN A 117 -10.72 -10.77 5.02
CA ASN A 117 -9.84 -10.28 6.06
C ASN A 117 -10.49 -9.17 6.92
N ARG A 118 -9.99 -9.07 8.15
CA ARG A 118 -10.29 -7.98 9.10
C ARG A 118 -9.01 -7.54 9.82
N MET A 119 -7.98 -7.17 9.06
CA MET A 119 -6.61 -6.97 9.57
C MET A 119 -6.47 -5.79 10.53
N GLY A 120 -7.06 -4.62 10.23
CA GLY A 120 -7.03 -3.43 11.10
C GLY A 120 -5.65 -2.75 11.15
N PHE A 121 -4.97 -2.65 10.00
CA PHE A 121 -3.67 -1.98 9.85
C PHE A 121 -2.58 -2.45 10.82
N ASN A 122 -2.50 -3.77 11.06
CA ASN A 122 -1.39 -4.32 11.83
C ASN A 122 -0.05 -4.01 11.16
N GLY A 123 0.90 -3.50 11.91
CA GLY A 123 2.21 -3.10 11.39
C GLY A 123 3.18 -2.64 12.47
N LYS A 124 4.44 -2.47 12.08
CA LYS A 124 5.54 -2.08 12.96
C LYS A 124 5.80 -0.56 13.01
N GLY A 125 4.94 0.23 12.34
CA GLY A 125 4.98 1.68 12.34
C GLY A 125 6.00 2.28 11.35
N LEU A 126 5.95 3.60 11.22
CA LEU A 126 6.76 4.35 10.24
C LEU A 126 8.26 4.17 10.42
N SER A 127 8.77 4.27 11.64
CA SER A 127 10.21 4.17 11.89
C SER A 127 10.80 2.84 11.43
N TYR A 128 10.03 1.75 11.58
CA TYR A 128 10.45 0.45 11.09
C TYR A 128 10.47 0.40 9.56
N LEU A 129 9.41 0.88 8.89
CA LEU A 129 9.33 0.92 7.43
C LEU A 129 10.48 1.75 6.83
N LEU A 130 10.75 2.93 7.36
CA LEU A 130 11.85 3.80 6.92
C LEU A 130 13.20 3.11 7.04
N ASN A 131 13.43 2.37 8.12
CA ASN A 131 14.65 1.58 8.28
C ASN A 131 14.75 0.41 7.26
N GLN A 132 13.64 -0.18 6.82
CA GLN A 132 13.67 -1.16 5.73
C GLN A 132 13.97 -0.50 4.39
N LEU A 133 13.33 0.63 4.09
CA LEU A 133 13.55 1.41 2.87
C LEU A 133 15.01 1.84 2.72
N SER A 134 15.65 2.30 3.79
CA SER A 134 17.07 2.72 3.76
C SER A 134 18.06 1.58 3.46
N ARG A 135 17.62 0.33 3.57
CA ARG A 135 18.41 -0.88 3.29
C ARG A 135 18.13 -1.49 1.93
N ALA A 136 17.02 -1.10 1.29
CA ALA A 136 16.64 -1.61 -0.01
C ALA A 136 17.67 -1.19 -1.08
N LYS A 137 17.96 -2.11 -1.99
CA LYS A 137 18.94 -1.93 -3.08
C LYS A 137 18.31 -1.86 -4.45
N GLN A 138 17.07 -2.32 -4.57
CA GLN A 138 16.35 -2.34 -5.85
C GLN A 138 15.67 -1.00 -6.10
N HIS A 139 15.66 -0.59 -7.38
CA HIS A 139 15.12 0.68 -7.84
C HIS A 139 13.89 0.44 -8.72
N VAL A 140 12.77 0.11 -8.09
CA VAL A 140 11.44 0.19 -8.71
C VAL A 140 10.67 1.31 -8.03
N PRO A 141 9.72 2.00 -8.69
CA PRO A 141 8.89 2.99 -8.03
C PRO A 141 8.21 2.43 -6.78
N ILE A 142 8.37 3.14 -5.67
CA ILE A 142 7.84 2.74 -4.37
C ILE A 142 6.78 3.74 -3.91
N GLY A 143 5.53 3.26 -3.85
CA GLY A 143 4.44 3.95 -3.17
C GLY A 143 4.39 3.58 -1.69
N ILE A 144 4.06 4.55 -0.84
CA ILE A 144 3.84 4.29 0.58
C ILE A 144 2.41 4.61 0.95
N ASN A 145 1.70 3.58 1.37
CA ASN A 145 0.30 3.66 1.77
C ASN A 145 0.20 3.99 3.26
N LEU A 146 -0.36 5.14 3.57
CA LEU A 146 -0.52 5.67 4.92
C LEU A 146 -1.93 5.44 5.45
N GLY A 147 -2.04 5.12 6.73
CA GLY A 147 -3.30 4.98 7.44
C GLY A 147 -3.26 5.61 8.83
N ARG A 148 -4.44 5.84 9.38
CA ARG A 148 -4.65 6.32 10.73
C ARG A 148 -4.46 5.19 11.75
N ASN A 149 -3.83 5.46 12.88
CA ASN A 149 -3.81 4.55 14.03
C ASN A 149 -5.24 4.29 14.55
N ALA A 150 -5.49 3.10 15.05
CA ALA A 150 -6.81 2.73 15.59
C ALA A 150 -7.22 3.57 16.82
N THR A 151 -6.24 4.06 17.57
CA THR A 151 -6.46 4.90 18.78
C THR A 151 -6.68 6.38 18.45
N THR A 152 -6.43 6.82 17.22
CA THR A 152 -6.65 8.21 16.80
C THR A 152 -8.11 8.37 16.36
N SER A 153 -8.81 9.39 16.86
CA SER A 153 -10.18 9.71 16.43
C SER A 153 -10.21 10.26 15.00
N ASN A 154 -11.38 10.25 14.34
CA ASN A 154 -11.52 10.83 13.01
C ASN A 154 -11.21 12.32 12.96
N GLU A 155 -11.58 13.08 13.97
CA GLU A 155 -11.28 14.52 14.13
C GLU A 155 -9.77 14.79 14.09
N ASN A 156 -8.96 13.88 14.61
CA ASN A 156 -7.51 13.97 14.67
C ASN A 156 -6.80 13.14 13.59
N ALA A 157 -7.53 12.45 12.71
CA ALA A 157 -6.98 11.59 11.68
C ALA A 157 -5.94 12.30 10.80
N TRP A 158 -6.20 13.56 10.46
CA TRP A 158 -5.29 14.40 9.67
C TRP A 158 -3.87 14.46 10.26
N ARG A 159 -3.73 14.40 11.60
CA ARG A 159 -2.41 14.44 12.26
C ARG A 159 -1.57 13.21 11.92
N ASP A 160 -2.20 12.04 11.88
CA ASP A 160 -1.54 10.78 11.53
C ASP A 160 -1.09 10.79 10.07
N TYR A 161 -1.96 11.25 9.15
CA TYR A 161 -1.62 11.34 7.73
C TYR A 161 -0.52 12.37 7.47
N ILE A 162 -0.57 13.56 8.09
CA ILE A 162 0.48 14.58 7.97
C ILE A 162 1.81 14.07 8.57
N THR A 163 1.77 13.41 9.72
CA THR A 163 2.97 12.79 10.33
C THR A 163 3.57 11.76 9.38
N GLY A 164 2.73 10.89 8.80
CA GLY A 164 3.16 9.92 7.81
C GLY A 164 3.75 10.57 6.57
N LEU A 165 3.05 11.54 6.00
CA LEU A 165 3.47 12.26 4.80
C LEU A 165 4.85 12.92 4.99
N ARG A 166 5.05 13.65 6.09
CA ARG A 166 6.35 14.25 6.44
C ARG A 166 7.47 13.24 6.51
N ALA A 167 7.19 12.08 7.12
CA ALA A 167 8.21 11.06 7.34
C ALA A 167 8.65 10.36 6.05
N VAL A 168 7.74 10.20 5.07
CA VAL A 168 8.02 9.41 3.86
C VAL A 168 8.26 10.25 2.61
N TYR A 169 7.99 11.56 2.65
CA TYR A 169 7.97 12.43 1.47
C TYR A 169 9.24 12.39 0.62
N GLY A 170 10.39 12.44 1.27
CA GLY A 170 11.70 12.46 0.59
C GLY A 170 12.11 11.10 0.02
N VAL A 171 11.52 9.99 0.52
CA VAL A 171 11.94 8.62 0.18
C VAL A 171 10.92 7.85 -0.65
N ALA A 172 9.66 8.28 -0.67
CA ALA A 172 8.62 7.69 -1.51
C ALA A 172 8.66 8.28 -2.92
N ASP A 173 8.28 7.48 -3.94
CA ASP A 173 8.02 7.97 -5.28
C ASP A 173 6.60 8.53 -5.39
N TYR A 174 5.63 7.93 -4.70
CA TYR A 174 4.30 8.50 -4.47
C TYR A 174 3.77 8.10 -3.08
N VAL A 175 2.79 8.81 -2.59
CA VAL A 175 2.17 8.52 -1.28
C VAL A 175 0.68 8.28 -1.46
N THR A 176 0.19 7.18 -0.90
CA THR A 176 -1.24 6.84 -0.89
C THR A 176 -1.84 7.13 0.47
N ILE A 177 -2.91 7.91 0.48
CA ILE A 177 -3.74 8.19 1.66
C ILE A 177 -4.89 7.19 1.68
N ASN A 178 -4.86 6.26 2.62
CA ASN A 178 -5.85 5.19 2.72
C ASN A 178 -6.96 5.55 3.70
N ILE A 179 -8.07 6.02 3.16
CA ILE A 179 -9.28 6.36 3.91
C ILE A 179 -10.41 5.34 3.71
N SER A 180 -10.09 4.17 3.13
CA SER A 180 -11.08 3.22 2.59
C SER A 180 -11.17 1.89 3.32
N SER A 181 -10.32 1.64 4.35
CA SER A 181 -10.34 0.37 5.06
C SER A 181 -11.62 0.18 5.87
N PRO A 182 -12.34 -0.94 5.70
CA PRO A 182 -13.50 -1.25 6.51
C PRO A 182 -13.12 -1.78 7.91
N ASN A 183 -11.85 -2.06 8.13
CA ASN A 183 -11.35 -2.75 9.30
C ASN A 183 -10.84 -1.81 10.41
N THR A 184 -10.98 -0.49 10.20
CA THR A 184 -10.67 0.56 11.18
C THR A 184 -11.95 1.36 11.39
N THR A 185 -12.45 1.36 12.62
CA THR A 185 -13.73 1.97 12.98
C THR A 185 -13.84 3.43 12.51
N GLY A 186 -14.90 3.74 11.79
CA GLY A 186 -15.21 5.09 11.33
C GLY A 186 -14.26 5.63 10.25
N LEU A 187 -13.28 4.87 9.77
CA LEU A 187 -12.29 5.38 8.81
C LEU A 187 -12.95 5.84 7.49
N ARG A 188 -13.96 5.13 7.04
CA ARG A 188 -14.67 5.43 5.79
C ARG A 188 -15.46 6.74 5.85
N ASP A 189 -15.82 7.23 7.04
CA ASP A 189 -16.48 8.53 7.22
C ASP A 189 -15.59 9.69 6.75
N LEU A 190 -14.28 9.46 6.63
CA LEU A 190 -13.33 10.43 6.04
C LEU A 190 -13.49 10.61 4.54
N GLN A 191 -14.27 9.76 3.86
CA GLN A 191 -14.55 9.89 2.42
C GLN A 191 -15.71 10.84 2.11
N GLU A 192 -16.36 11.41 3.13
CA GLU A 192 -17.61 12.14 2.99
C GLU A 192 -17.52 13.58 3.54
N GLY A 193 -18.28 14.46 2.90
CA GLY A 193 -18.60 15.79 3.35
C GLY A 193 -17.38 16.65 3.72
N GLU A 194 -17.54 17.38 4.82
CA GLU A 194 -16.52 18.34 5.31
C GLU A 194 -15.26 17.62 5.83
N ASN A 195 -15.38 16.36 6.30
CA ASN A 195 -14.23 15.58 6.73
C ASN A 195 -13.25 15.34 5.58
N LEU A 196 -13.77 14.96 4.41
CA LEU A 196 -12.97 14.78 3.20
C LEU A 196 -12.32 16.09 2.78
N ASN A 197 -13.12 17.17 2.66
CA ASN A 197 -12.66 18.46 2.22
C ASN A 197 -11.52 19.00 3.11
N SER A 198 -11.70 18.97 4.43
CA SER A 198 -10.70 19.40 5.41
C SER A 198 -9.42 18.56 5.33
N LEU A 199 -9.55 17.24 5.20
CA LEU A 199 -8.40 16.34 5.13
C LEU A 199 -7.59 16.60 3.85
N LEU A 200 -8.25 16.67 2.68
CA LEU A 200 -7.58 16.87 1.40
C LEU A 200 -6.90 18.24 1.32
N GLY A 201 -7.55 19.29 1.84
CA GLY A 201 -6.97 20.64 1.91
C GLY A 201 -5.66 20.64 2.71
N ARG A 202 -5.67 20.09 3.92
CA ARG A 202 -4.47 20.00 4.78
C ARG A 202 -3.34 19.18 4.14
N LEU A 203 -3.70 18.08 3.47
CA LEU A 203 -2.73 17.24 2.78
C LEU A 203 -2.08 17.96 1.61
N LYS A 204 -2.87 18.72 0.84
CA LYS A 204 -2.37 19.51 -0.29
C LYS A 204 -1.46 20.65 0.16
N GLU A 205 -1.85 21.39 1.19
CA GLU A 205 -1.01 22.43 1.80
C GLU A 205 0.33 21.85 2.26
N GLU A 206 0.30 20.70 2.94
CA GLU A 206 1.51 20.05 3.41
C GLU A 206 2.36 19.50 2.26
N GLN A 207 1.74 18.95 1.20
CA GLN A 207 2.45 18.51 0.00
C GLN A 207 3.24 19.65 -0.64
N ILE A 208 2.61 20.81 -0.80
CA ILE A 208 3.26 22.03 -1.37
C ILE A 208 4.45 22.43 -0.50
N ARG A 209 4.26 22.51 0.81
CA ARG A 209 5.33 22.87 1.76
C ARG A 209 6.51 21.88 1.69
N LEU A 210 6.22 20.60 1.60
CA LEU A 210 7.25 19.57 1.53
C LEU A 210 7.94 19.54 0.17
N ALA A 211 7.22 19.84 -0.91
CA ALA A 211 7.81 19.95 -2.24
C ALA A 211 8.88 21.06 -2.28
N ASP A 212 8.60 22.21 -1.70
CA ASP A 212 9.56 23.30 -1.56
C ASP A 212 10.74 22.93 -0.67
N GLN A 213 10.46 22.28 0.45
CA GLN A 213 11.50 21.86 1.40
C GLN A 213 12.47 20.81 0.81
N HIS A 214 11.94 19.84 0.07
CA HIS A 214 12.72 18.74 -0.49
C HIS A 214 13.20 18.99 -1.92
N GLN A 215 12.79 20.10 -2.57
CA GLN A 215 13.01 20.36 -3.99
C GLN A 215 12.61 19.16 -4.87
N LYS A 216 11.53 18.48 -4.47
CA LYS A 216 11.01 17.26 -5.08
C LYS A 216 9.49 17.25 -4.98
N TYR A 217 8.82 17.03 -6.10
CA TYR A 217 7.38 16.77 -6.08
C TYR A 217 7.11 15.28 -5.90
N THR A 218 6.41 14.91 -4.84
CA THR A 218 5.97 13.54 -4.57
C THR A 218 4.44 13.48 -4.68
N PRO A 219 3.90 12.77 -5.68
CA PRO A 219 2.46 12.68 -5.92
C PRO A 219 1.68 12.12 -4.73
N LEU A 220 0.49 12.67 -4.49
CA LEU A 220 -0.48 12.19 -3.51
C LEU A 220 -1.66 11.52 -4.18
N VAL A 221 -1.92 10.26 -3.80
CA VAL A 221 -3.00 9.43 -4.32
C VAL A 221 -3.96 9.07 -3.19
N ILE A 222 -5.27 9.12 -3.47
CA ILE A 222 -6.30 8.74 -2.48
C ILE A 222 -6.85 7.38 -2.81
N LYS A 223 -6.84 6.45 -1.84
CA LYS A 223 -7.42 5.11 -2.01
C LYS A 223 -8.83 5.08 -1.43
N ILE A 224 -9.82 4.79 -2.30
CA ILE A 224 -11.23 4.79 -1.99
C ILE A 224 -11.81 3.38 -1.75
N ALA A 225 -12.96 3.32 -1.09
CA ALA A 225 -13.75 2.11 -0.93
C ALA A 225 -14.51 1.76 -2.23
N PRO A 226 -14.77 0.48 -2.50
CA PRO A 226 -15.58 0.07 -3.65
C PRO A 226 -17.09 0.22 -3.40
N ASP A 227 -17.47 0.41 -2.14
CA ASP A 227 -18.87 0.39 -1.70
C ASP A 227 -19.49 1.80 -1.65
N LEU A 228 -18.90 2.79 -2.35
CA LEU A 228 -19.48 4.13 -2.53
C LEU A 228 -20.64 4.05 -3.54
N ASP A 229 -21.75 4.71 -3.23
CA ASP A 229 -22.82 4.92 -4.20
C ASP A 229 -22.46 6.05 -5.19
N ASP A 230 -23.30 6.25 -6.19
CA ASP A 230 -23.06 7.22 -7.26
C ASP A 230 -22.98 8.67 -6.73
N GLU A 231 -23.80 9.04 -5.75
CA GLU A 231 -23.81 10.39 -5.18
C GLU A 231 -22.54 10.63 -4.37
N GLN A 232 -22.12 9.66 -3.55
CA GLN A 232 -20.87 9.68 -2.81
C GLN A 232 -19.66 9.75 -3.75
N LEU A 233 -19.67 9.00 -4.84
CA LEU A 233 -18.59 9.01 -5.83
C LEU A 233 -18.50 10.36 -6.56
N ILE A 234 -19.64 10.95 -6.95
CA ILE A 234 -19.69 12.29 -7.56
C ILE A 234 -19.18 13.35 -6.58
N HIS A 235 -19.61 13.29 -5.32
CA HIS A 235 -19.13 14.22 -4.29
C HIS A 235 -17.62 14.07 -4.07
N PHE A 236 -17.14 12.84 -3.93
CA PHE A 236 -15.71 12.54 -3.76
C PHE A 236 -14.89 13.10 -4.92
N THR A 237 -15.26 12.81 -6.16
CA THR A 237 -14.50 13.23 -7.34
C THR A 237 -14.47 14.76 -7.51
N LYS A 238 -15.56 15.45 -7.19
CA LYS A 238 -15.61 16.92 -7.18
C LYS A 238 -14.64 17.50 -6.13
N THR A 239 -14.69 16.98 -4.91
CA THR A 239 -13.83 17.45 -3.81
C THR A 239 -12.35 17.13 -4.10
N TRP A 240 -12.05 15.91 -4.58
CA TRP A 240 -10.69 15.51 -4.96
C TRP A 240 -10.13 16.43 -6.06
N SER A 241 -10.91 16.72 -7.11
CA SER A 241 -10.50 17.58 -8.21
C SER A 241 -10.26 19.02 -7.75
N ALA A 242 -11.10 19.55 -6.85
CA ALA A 242 -10.95 20.91 -6.32
C ALA A 242 -9.62 21.11 -5.56
N HIS A 243 -9.07 20.06 -4.96
CA HIS A 243 -7.78 20.10 -4.26
C HIS A 243 -6.56 19.77 -5.16
N ASN A 244 -6.75 19.51 -6.45
CA ASN A 244 -5.68 19.20 -7.40
C ASN A 244 -4.75 18.08 -6.88
N LEU A 245 -5.33 16.96 -6.43
CA LEU A 245 -4.57 15.78 -6.05
C LEU A 245 -4.25 14.92 -7.27
N ASP A 246 -3.21 14.10 -7.18
CA ASP A 246 -2.54 13.52 -8.34
C ASP A 246 -3.18 12.24 -8.87
N GLY A 247 -3.90 11.50 -8.01
CA GLY A 247 -4.50 10.24 -8.44
C GLY A 247 -5.50 9.64 -7.46
N ILE A 248 -6.22 8.63 -7.96
CA ILE A 248 -7.17 7.83 -7.19
C ILE A 248 -6.82 6.35 -7.37
N ILE A 249 -6.80 5.58 -6.29
CA ILE A 249 -6.74 4.11 -6.35
C ILE A 249 -8.15 3.56 -6.13
N ALA A 250 -8.70 2.98 -7.15
CA ALA A 250 -9.94 2.23 -7.13
C ALA A 250 -9.61 0.73 -7.22
N THR A 251 -9.74 -0.03 -6.12
CA THR A 251 -10.27 0.33 -4.80
C THR A 251 -9.62 -0.50 -3.69
N ASN A 252 -10.12 -0.32 -2.44
CA ASN A 252 -9.91 -1.26 -1.33
C ASN A 252 -10.81 -2.51 -1.52
N THR A 253 -10.88 -3.38 -0.51
CA THR A 253 -11.78 -4.54 -0.51
C THR A 253 -13.22 -4.14 -0.17
N THR A 254 -14.19 -4.83 -0.81
CA THR A 254 -15.62 -4.65 -0.52
C THR A 254 -16.04 -5.28 0.81
N THR A 255 -17.11 -4.78 1.40
CA THR A 255 -17.85 -5.44 2.49
C THR A 255 -19.08 -6.19 1.99
N THR A 256 -19.49 -5.97 0.74
CA THR A 256 -20.60 -6.67 0.08
C THR A 256 -20.20 -8.12 -0.21
N ARG A 257 -21.13 -9.06 0.03
CA ARG A 257 -20.96 -10.51 -0.17
C ARG A 257 -22.05 -11.03 -1.09
#